data_125cbccaf77dd82a14adafb587754777
#
_entry.id   125cbccaf77dd82a14adafb587754777
#
_cell.length_a   1.000
_cell.length_b   1.000
_cell.length_c   1.000
_cell.angle_alpha   90.00
_cell.angle_beta   90.00
_cell.angle_gamma   90.00
#
_symmetry.space_group_name_H-M   'P 1'
#
loop_
_entity.id
_entity.type
_entity.pdbx_description
1 polymer ?
#
loop_
_entity_poly.entity_id
_entity_poly.type
_entity_poly.pdbx_seq_one_letter_code
_entity_poly.pdbx_strand_id
1 'polypeptide(L)'
;FPKLALFCSQVPWDTQIQNLDYNKWLISTLKEIKKYSNRKIIFRKHPLHTPRPGFKYFDKEFLKKNNIYAEISTNNLKDDLKNCYCVVAYNSTVLVDSILEGIPIISGSNTSIIYDLSTKKISDIENLTRFTNLEIKKVLSNISYKQWSIEEFKKGEPFKFFFK
;
A
#
# COMPACT_ATOMS: atom_id res chain seq x y z
N PHE A 1 -21.27 -2.88 -7.34
CA PHE A 1 -19.89 -2.41 -7.55
C PHE A 1 -19.27 -2.08 -6.20
N PRO A 2 -17.98 -2.47 -5.94
CA PRO A 2 -17.28 -2.14 -4.70
C PRO A 2 -17.25 -0.61 -4.50
N LYS A 3 -17.65 -0.15 -3.30
CA LYS A 3 -17.80 1.29 -3.00
C LYS A 3 -16.67 1.87 -2.16
N LEU A 4 -15.71 1.03 -1.72
CA LEU A 4 -14.72 1.38 -0.72
C LEU A 4 -13.35 1.63 -1.33
N ALA A 5 -12.69 2.71 -0.91
CA ALA A 5 -11.25 2.90 -1.10
C ALA A 5 -10.54 2.45 0.19
N LEU A 6 -9.68 1.44 0.11
CA LEU A 6 -8.91 0.95 1.24
C LEU A 6 -7.56 1.68 1.29
N PHE A 7 -7.35 2.47 2.33
CA PHE A 7 -6.06 3.10 2.60
C PHE A 7 -5.29 2.31 3.64
N CYS A 8 -4.13 1.76 3.28
CA CYS A 8 -3.28 1.00 4.19
C CYS A 8 -2.08 1.84 4.64
N SER A 9 -2.02 2.14 5.95
CA SER A 9 -0.89 2.88 6.52
C SER A 9 0.31 1.96 6.77
N GLN A 10 1.49 2.58 6.84
CA GLN A 10 2.72 1.95 7.31
C GLN A 10 3.07 2.46 8.71
N VAL A 11 4.03 1.80 9.37
CA VAL A 11 4.55 2.28 10.64
C VAL A 11 5.43 3.52 10.41
N PRO A 12 5.23 4.64 11.15
CA PRO A 12 5.95 5.89 10.89
C PRO A 12 7.48 5.82 11.09
N TRP A 13 7.97 4.77 11.74
CA TRP A 13 9.40 4.54 11.98
C TRP A 13 10.03 3.53 11.03
N ASP A 14 9.33 3.16 9.96
CA ASP A 14 9.87 2.27 8.94
C ASP A 14 11.04 2.95 8.20
N THR A 15 12.13 2.21 8.01
CA THR A 15 13.32 2.71 7.30
C THR A 15 13.02 3.12 5.86
N GLN A 16 12.04 2.51 5.23
CA GLN A 16 11.63 2.82 3.85
C GLN A 16 10.97 4.20 3.71
N ILE A 17 10.57 4.85 4.81
CA ILE A 17 9.93 6.17 4.81
C ILE A 17 10.68 7.20 5.63
N GLN A 18 11.94 6.93 6.07
CA GLN A 18 12.71 7.81 6.96
C GLN A 18 12.92 9.23 6.42
N ASN A 19 13.02 9.39 5.11
CA ASN A 19 13.23 10.70 4.46
C ASN A 19 11.93 11.38 4.04
N LEU A 20 10.78 10.84 4.45
CA LEU A 20 9.46 11.35 4.13
C LEU A 20 8.78 11.89 5.39
N ASP A 21 8.20 13.08 5.31
CA ASP A 21 7.16 13.48 6.27
C ASP A 21 5.90 12.62 6.02
N TYR A 22 5.95 11.40 6.55
CA TYR A 22 4.90 10.41 6.33
C TYR A 22 3.53 10.88 6.84
N ASN A 23 3.50 11.63 7.94
CA ASN A 23 2.24 12.18 8.46
C ASN A 23 1.62 13.15 7.46
N LYS A 24 2.42 14.05 6.88
CA LYS A 24 1.98 14.99 5.86
C LYS A 24 1.50 14.28 4.61
N TRP A 25 2.26 13.29 4.12
CA TRP A 25 1.87 12.48 2.98
C TRP A 25 0.54 11.75 3.22
N LEU A 26 0.38 11.08 4.37
CA LEU A 26 -0.83 10.35 4.74
C LEU A 26 -2.05 11.29 4.76
N ILE A 27 -1.93 12.43 5.44
CA ILE A 27 -3.01 13.42 5.55
C ILE A 27 -3.39 13.97 4.18
N SER A 28 -2.40 14.37 3.37
CA SER A 28 -2.65 14.92 2.02
C SER A 28 -3.31 13.88 1.12
N THR A 29 -2.82 12.64 1.11
CA THR A 29 -3.37 11.55 0.30
C THR A 29 -4.82 11.24 0.66
N LEU A 30 -5.16 11.14 1.95
CA LEU A 30 -6.54 10.90 2.38
C LEU A 30 -7.49 12.06 1.99
N LYS A 31 -7.02 13.29 2.07
CA LYS A 31 -7.78 14.47 1.60
C LYS A 31 -7.94 14.47 0.08
N GLU A 32 -6.91 14.08 -0.67
CA GLU A 32 -6.99 13.96 -2.13
C GLU A 32 -7.97 12.86 -2.55
N ILE A 33 -7.95 11.69 -1.90
CA ILE A 33 -8.95 10.64 -2.17
C ILE A 33 -10.36 11.25 -2.03
N LYS A 34 -10.61 12.00 -0.97
CA LYS A 34 -11.93 12.59 -0.74
C LYS A 34 -12.27 13.71 -1.74
N LYS A 35 -11.26 14.42 -2.25
CA LYS A 35 -11.43 15.45 -3.28
C LYS A 35 -11.85 14.86 -4.63
N TYR A 36 -11.27 13.71 -5.02
CA TYR A 36 -11.45 13.11 -6.33
C TYR A 36 -12.43 11.94 -6.37
N SER A 37 -12.93 11.50 -5.19
CA SER A 37 -13.86 10.38 -5.08
C SER A 37 -14.86 10.56 -3.94
N ASN A 38 -16.10 10.15 -4.21
CA ASN A 38 -17.15 10.07 -3.19
C ASN A 38 -17.16 8.72 -2.45
N ARG A 39 -16.20 7.84 -2.72
CA ARG A 39 -16.12 6.53 -2.09
C ARG A 39 -15.86 6.66 -0.60
N LYS A 40 -16.44 5.74 0.16
CA LYS A 40 -16.11 5.59 1.58
C LYS A 40 -14.65 5.16 1.73
N ILE A 41 -13.92 5.83 2.60
CA ILE A 41 -12.52 5.47 2.89
C ILE A 41 -12.51 4.54 4.10
N ILE A 42 -11.91 3.36 3.93
CA ILE A 42 -11.54 2.49 5.03
C ILE A 42 -10.04 2.69 5.31
N PHE A 43 -9.73 3.11 6.51
CA PHE A 43 -8.36 3.32 6.97
C PHE A 43 -7.88 2.09 7.73
N ARG A 44 -6.94 1.37 7.16
CA ARG A 44 -6.32 0.20 7.78
C ARG A 44 -4.97 0.56 8.37
N LYS A 45 -4.85 0.45 9.68
CA LYS A 45 -3.56 0.61 10.38
C LYS A 45 -2.66 -0.61 10.11
N HIS A 46 -1.36 -0.36 10.03
CA HIS A 46 -0.40 -1.45 10.02
C HIS A 46 -0.49 -2.25 11.35
N PRO A 47 -0.46 -3.59 11.34
CA PRO A 47 -0.60 -4.40 12.55
C PRO A 47 0.41 -4.04 13.66
N LEU A 48 1.64 -3.68 13.29
CA LEU A 48 2.69 -3.28 14.23
C LEU A 48 2.63 -1.81 14.66
N HIS A 49 1.64 -1.04 14.18
CA HIS A 49 1.50 0.36 14.54
C HIS A 49 0.83 0.49 15.91
N THR A 50 1.66 0.47 16.94
CA THR A 50 1.29 0.70 18.34
C THR A 50 1.67 2.12 18.79
N PRO A 51 1.10 2.65 19.88
CA PRO A 51 1.57 3.91 20.45
C PRO A 51 3.05 3.87 20.79
N ARG A 52 3.81 4.84 20.29
CA ARG A 52 5.26 4.94 20.50
C ARG A 52 5.68 6.40 20.72
N PRO A 53 6.51 6.72 21.73
CA PRO A 53 7.02 8.07 21.94
C PRO A 53 7.69 8.63 20.69
N GLY A 54 7.43 9.91 20.40
CA GLY A 54 7.97 10.61 19.23
C GLY A 54 7.24 10.36 17.91
N PHE A 55 6.28 9.42 17.85
CA PHE A 55 5.51 9.12 16.64
C PHE A 55 4.02 9.34 16.83
N LYS A 56 3.34 9.76 15.75
CA LYS A 56 1.89 9.91 15.76
C LYS A 56 1.21 8.53 15.70
N TYR A 57 0.19 8.36 16.51
CA TYR A 57 -0.67 7.19 16.46
C TYR A 57 -1.91 7.48 15.63
N PHE A 58 -2.18 6.67 14.61
CA PHE A 58 -3.26 6.90 13.65
C PHE A 58 -4.56 6.26 14.13
N ASP A 59 -5.20 6.90 15.09
CA ASP A 59 -6.49 6.52 15.65
C ASP A 59 -7.63 7.45 15.18
N LYS A 60 -8.81 7.27 15.76
CA LYS A 60 -9.98 8.11 15.46
C LYS A 60 -9.75 9.58 15.81
N GLU A 61 -9.02 9.86 16.87
CA GLU A 61 -8.72 11.22 17.31
C GLU A 61 -7.77 11.90 16.31
N PHE A 62 -6.73 11.19 15.87
CA PHE A 62 -5.84 11.68 14.82
C PHE A 62 -6.60 12.02 13.53
N LEU A 63 -7.48 11.13 13.07
CA LEU A 63 -8.28 11.37 11.86
C LEU A 63 -9.18 12.59 12.03
N LYS A 64 -9.90 12.69 13.15
CA LYS A 64 -10.79 13.81 13.47
C LYS A 64 -10.03 15.14 13.52
N LYS A 65 -8.89 15.19 14.21
CA LYS A 65 -8.05 16.40 14.34
C LYS A 65 -7.56 16.93 12.98
N ASN A 66 -7.39 16.03 12.01
CA ASN A 66 -6.93 16.40 10.66
C ASN A 66 -8.09 16.57 9.65
N ASN A 67 -9.35 16.55 10.11
CA ASN A 67 -10.55 16.62 9.27
C ASN A 67 -10.59 15.52 8.19
N ILE A 68 -10.23 14.29 8.57
CA ILE A 68 -10.22 13.12 7.71
C ILE A 68 -11.44 12.26 8.03
N TYR A 69 -12.32 12.10 7.05
CA TYR A 69 -13.52 11.27 7.15
C TYR A 69 -13.23 9.87 6.62
N ALA A 70 -12.66 9.03 7.48
CA ALA A 70 -12.39 7.63 7.19
C ALA A 70 -12.81 6.74 8.36
N GLU A 71 -13.23 5.52 8.07
CA GLU A 71 -13.55 4.51 9.07
C GLU A 71 -12.33 3.61 9.29
N ILE A 72 -11.94 3.42 10.56
CA ILE A 72 -10.81 2.53 10.87
C ILE A 72 -11.27 1.09 10.76
N SER A 73 -10.55 0.31 9.95
CA SER A 73 -10.79 -1.13 9.82
C SER A 73 -10.47 -1.87 11.11
N THR A 74 -11.36 -2.79 11.46
CA THR A 74 -11.18 -3.79 12.53
C THR A 74 -11.13 -5.21 11.97
N ASN A 75 -11.27 -5.38 10.66
CA ASN A 75 -11.27 -6.66 9.97
C ASN A 75 -9.84 -7.20 9.75
N ASN A 76 -9.73 -8.46 9.36
CA ASN A 76 -8.50 -8.96 8.75
C ASN A 76 -8.33 -8.39 7.31
N LEU A 77 -7.12 -8.48 6.75
CA LEU A 77 -6.82 -7.91 5.44
C LEU A 77 -7.69 -8.51 4.32
N LYS A 78 -7.87 -9.83 4.34
CA LYS A 78 -8.62 -10.55 3.30
C LYS A 78 -10.08 -10.08 3.22
N ASP A 79 -10.70 -9.79 4.35
CA ASP A 79 -12.08 -9.32 4.39
C ASP A 79 -12.20 -7.85 3.95
N ASP A 80 -11.21 -7.01 4.27
CA ASP A 80 -11.15 -5.66 3.74
C ASP A 80 -11.00 -5.66 2.21
N LEU A 81 -10.15 -6.53 1.66
CA LEU A 81 -9.89 -6.61 0.22
C LEU A 81 -11.14 -7.04 -0.57
N LYS A 82 -11.94 -8.00 -0.08
CA LYS A 82 -13.14 -8.49 -0.77
C LYS A 82 -14.12 -7.40 -1.21
N ASN A 83 -14.17 -6.29 -0.49
CA ASN A 83 -15.17 -5.23 -0.68
C ASN A 83 -14.57 -3.93 -1.20
N CYS A 84 -13.26 -3.91 -1.49
CA CYS A 84 -12.64 -2.67 -1.91
C CYS A 84 -12.61 -2.48 -3.44
N TYR A 85 -12.75 -1.22 -3.84
CA TYR A 85 -12.64 -0.77 -5.23
C TYR A 85 -11.18 -0.63 -5.65
N CYS A 86 -10.36 -0.12 -4.73
CA CYS A 86 -8.93 0.02 -4.91
C CYS A 86 -8.21 0.04 -3.55
N VAL A 87 -6.92 -0.23 -3.58
CA VAL A 87 -6.04 -0.10 -2.42
C VAL A 87 -5.03 1.01 -2.65
N VAL A 88 -4.89 1.89 -1.65
CA VAL A 88 -3.92 2.99 -1.64
C VAL A 88 -2.94 2.76 -0.52
N ALA A 89 -1.64 2.74 -0.82
CA ALA A 89 -0.59 2.66 0.17
C ALA A 89 0.69 3.35 -0.35
N TYR A 90 1.66 3.63 0.51
CA TYR A 90 2.91 4.25 0.08
C TYR A 90 3.76 3.27 -0.74
N ASN A 91 4.35 2.25 -0.09
CA ASN A 91 5.12 1.17 -0.74
C ASN A 91 4.97 -0.18 -0.03
N SER A 92 3.83 -0.38 0.64
CA SER A 92 3.53 -1.59 1.40
C SER A 92 3.34 -2.82 0.52
N THR A 93 3.75 -3.99 0.99
CA THR A 93 3.50 -5.29 0.33
C THR A 93 2.02 -5.62 0.18
N VAL A 94 1.12 -4.98 0.92
CA VAL A 94 -0.33 -5.10 0.72
C VAL A 94 -0.76 -4.78 -0.71
N LEU A 95 0.01 -3.96 -1.43
CA LEU A 95 -0.24 -3.67 -2.85
C LEU A 95 -0.04 -4.91 -3.73
N VAL A 96 0.91 -5.78 -3.38
CA VAL A 96 1.10 -7.08 -4.06
C VAL A 96 -0.09 -7.99 -3.81
N ASP A 97 -0.52 -8.12 -2.54
CA ASP A 97 -1.70 -8.91 -2.16
C ASP A 97 -2.95 -8.44 -2.91
N SER A 98 -3.09 -7.11 -3.06
CA SER A 98 -4.22 -6.51 -3.78
C SER A 98 -4.23 -6.88 -5.26
N ILE A 99 -3.08 -6.81 -5.94
CA ILE A 99 -2.96 -7.19 -7.36
C ILE A 99 -3.24 -8.68 -7.55
N LEU A 100 -2.80 -9.55 -6.64
CA LEU A 100 -3.09 -10.98 -6.67
C LEU A 100 -4.59 -11.27 -6.54
N GLU A 101 -5.33 -10.45 -5.80
CA GLU A 101 -6.79 -10.51 -5.67
C GLU A 101 -7.54 -9.76 -6.81
N GLY A 102 -6.81 -9.26 -7.82
CA GLY A 102 -7.38 -8.53 -8.97
C GLY A 102 -7.87 -7.13 -8.64
N ILE A 103 -7.43 -6.55 -7.53
CA ILE A 103 -7.84 -5.22 -7.06
C ILE A 103 -6.84 -4.18 -7.55
N PRO A 104 -7.30 -3.12 -8.26
CA PRO A 104 -6.43 -2.03 -8.68
C PRO A 104 -5.78 -1.30 -7.50
N ILE A 105 -4.57 -0.79 -7.72
CA ILE A 105 -3.78 -0.14 -6.69
C ILE A 105 -3.34 1.27 -7.08
N ILE A 106 -3.11 2.10 -6.06
CA ILE A 106 -2.41 3.38 -6.16
C ILE A 106 -1.23 3.34 -5.19
N SER A 107 -0.02 3.42 -5.72
CA SER A 107 1.20 3.47 -4.91
C SER A 107 1.66 4.92 -4.74
N GLY A 108 1.94 5.31 -3.50
CA GLY A 108 2.47 6.64 -3.17
C GLY A 108 3.96 6.80 -3.48
N SER A 109 4.66 5.72 -3.81
CA SER A 109 6.10 5.73 -4.06
C SER A 109 6.48 4.94 -5.30
N ASN A 110 7.40 5.47 -6.07
CA ASN A 110 8.03 4.77 -7.19
C ASN A 110 9.05 3.71 -6.73
N THR A 111 9.36 3.64 -5.43
CA THR A 111 10.20 2.58 -4.85
C THR A 111 9.42 1.32 -4.51
N SER A 112 8.09 1.33 -4.66
CA SER A 112 7.27 0.13 -4.49
C SER A 112 7.63 -0.90 -5.54
N ILE A 113 7.86 -2.14 -5.12
CA ILE A 113 8.21 -3.26 -6.01
C ILE A 113 7.13 -3.57 -7.05
N ILE A 114 5.89 -3.10 -6.83
CA ILE A 114 4.74 -3.29 -7.70
C ILE A 114 4.31 -1.99 -8.39
N TYR A 115 5.14 -0.95 -8.36
CA TYR A 115 4.80 0.38 -8.88
C TYR A 115 4.35 0.37 -10.34
N ASP A 116 4.95 -0.49 -11.17
CA ASP A 116 4.60 -0.58 -12.60
C ASP A 116 3.14 -0.99 -12.84
N LEU A 117 2.55 -1.74 -11.90
CA LEU A 117 1.13 -2.13 -11.91
C LEU A 117 0.23 -1.18 -11.09
N SER A 118 0.63 0.06 -10.91
CA SER A 118 -0.09 1.03 -10.10
C SER A 118 -0.63 2.17 -10.96
N THR A 119 -1.83 2.66 -10.64
CA THR A 119 -2.26 4.00 -11.03
C THR A 119 -1.36 5.02 -10.34
N LYS A 120 -0.89 6.03 -11.10
CA LYS A 120 0.21 6.91 -10.64
C LYS A 120 -0.26 8.12 -9.84
N LYS A 121 -1.51 8.50 -9.96
CA LYS A 121 -2.06 9.73 -9.34
C LYS A 121 -3.37 9.42 -8.62
N ILE A 122 -3.56 10.02 -7.46
CA ILE A 122 -4.83 9.93 -6.72
C ILE A 122 -5.99 10.56 -7.51
N SER A 123 -5.71 11.60 -8.32
CA SER A 123 -6.72 12.21 -9.18
C SER A 123 -7.42 11.23 -10.12
N ASP A 124 -6.75 10.13 -10.45
CA ASP A 124 -7.23 9.12 -11.37
C ASP A 124 -7.97 7.97 -10.66
N ILE A 125 -8.32 8.15 -9.38
CA ILE A 125 -8.94 7.12 -8.55
C ILE A 125 -10.26 6.56 -9.12
N GLU A 126 -10.99 7.33 -9.89
CA GLU A 126 -12.21 6.85 -10.58
C GLU A 126 -11.91 6.24 -11.96
N ASN A 127 -10.68 6.43 -12.48
CA ASN A 127 -10.18 5.92 -13.76
C ASN A 127 -8.92 5.09 -13.56
N LEU A 128 -8.99 4.08 -12.71
CA LEU A 128 -7.84 3.25 -12.34
C LEU A 128 -7.29 2.48 -13.53
N THR A 129 -5.96 2.45 -13.64
CA THR A 129 -5.27 1.60 -14.59
C THR A 129 -5.55 0.13 -14.27
N ARG A 130 -5.96 -0.62 -15.28
CA ARG A 130 -6.16 -2.07 -15.16
C ARG A 130 -5.16 -2.77 -16.04
N PHE A 131 -4.58 -3.81 -15.52
CA PHE A 131 -3.53 -4.58 -16.18
C PHE A 131 -4.08 -5.96 -16.57
N THR A 132 -3.59 -6.47 -17.68
CA THR A 132 -3.89 -7.84 -18.11
C THR A 132 -3.18 -8.86 -17.23
N ASN A 133 -3.69 -10.08 -17.19
CA ASN A 133 -3.04 -11.17 -16.46
C ASN A 133 -1.59 -11.42 -16.93
N LEU A 134 -1.30 -11.15 -18.20
CA LEU A 134 0.05 -11.29 -18.76
C LEU A 134 1.02 -10.24 -18.19
N GLU A 135 0.58 -8.98 -18.13
CA GLU A 135 1.38 -7.89 -17.53
C GLU A 135 1.65 -8.14 -16.04
N ILE A 136 0.60 -8.53 -15.31
CA ILE A 136 0.70 -8.90 -13.89
C ILE A 136 1.69 -10.05 -13.72
N LYS A 137 1.53 -11.13 -14.48
CA LYS A 137 2.43 -12.29 -14.41
C LYS A 137 3.88 -11.93 -14.71
N LYS A 138 4.13 -11.07 -15.69
CA LYS A 138 5.48 -10.59 -16.03
C LYS A 138 6.15 -9.87 -14.86
N VAL A 139 5.43 -8.93 -14.22
CA VAL A 139 5.97 -8.18 -13.08
C VAL A 139 6.19 -9.10 -11.87
N LEU A 140 5.23 -9.96 -11.54
CA LEU A 140 5.35 -10.89 -10.42
C LEU A 140 6.47 -11.92 -10.62
N SER A 141 6.68 -12.41 -11.86
CA SER A 141 7.81 -13.27 -12.17
C SER A 141 9.14 -12.57 -11.92
N ASN A 142 9.27 -11.31 -12.35
CA ASN A 142 10.50 -10.53 -12.11
C ASN A 142 10.76 -10.32 -10.62
N ILE A 143 9.72 -10.13 -9.82
CA ILE A 143 9.83 -10.02 -8.35
C ILE A 143 10.29 -11.36 -7.77
N SER A 144 9.67 -12.47 -8.17
CA SER A 144 9.99 -13.81 -7.68
C SER A 144 11.43 -14.21 -7.98
N TYR A 145 11.95 -13.84 -9.14
CA TYR A 145 13.36 -14.09 -9.50
C TYR A 145 14.38 -13.34 -8.62
N LYS A 146 13.94 -12.33 -7.88
CA LYS A 146 14.79 -11.55 -6.98
C LYS A 146 14.56 -11.88 -5.52
N GLN A 147 13.73 -12.87 -5.22
CA GLN A 147 13.47 -13.36 -3.87
C GLN A 147 14.27 -14.64 -3.61
N TRP A 148 14.92 -14.67 -2.47
CA TRP A 148 15.75 -15.78 -2.04
C TRP A 148 15.31 -16.25 -0.66
N SER A 149 15.22 -17.54 -0.47
CA SER A 149 15.00 -18.11 0.85
C SER A 149 16.23 -17.96 1.74
N ILE A 150 16.04 -18.08 3.05
CA ILE A 150 17.15 -18.04 4.01
C ILE A 150 18.16 -19.15 3.71
N GLU A 151 17.70 -20.31 3.27
CA GLU A 151 18.59 -21.45 2.93
C GLU A 151 19.43 -21.16 1.66
N GLU A 152 18.88 -20.50 0.67
CA GLU A 152 19.62 -20.06 -0.52
C GLU A 152 20.64 -18.99 -0.17
N PHE A 153 20.30 -18.05 0.73
CA PHE A 153 21.26 -17.08 1.27
C PHE A 153 22.42 -17.76 1.99
N LYS A 154 22.15 -18.74 2.86
CA LYS A 154 23.20 -19.53 3.54
C LYS A 154 24.13 -20.27 2.57
N LYS A 155 23.61 -20.71 1.42
CA LYS A 155 24.38 -21.36 0.36
C LYS A 155 25.11 -20.39 -0.55
N GLY A 156 24.92 -19.10 -0.37
CA GLY A 156 25.54 -18.06 -1.20
C GLY A 156 24.95 -17.93 -2.61
N GLU A 157 23.77 -18.48 -2.88
CA GLU A 157 23.14 -18.45 -4.22
C GLU A 157 22.89 -17.04 -4.75
N PRO A 158 22.43 -16.04 -3.95
CA PRO A 158 22.29 -14.67 -4.41
C PRO A 158 23.61 -14.10 -4.94
N PHE A 159 24.72 -14.38 -4.26
CA PHE A 159 26.04 -13.88 -4.64
C PHE A 159 26.52 -14.50 -5.95
N LYS A 160 26.30 -15.79 -6.17
CA LYS A 160 26.59 -16.46 -7.43
C LYS A 160 25.77 -15.89 -8.59
N PHE A 161 24.55 -15.43 -8.32
CA PHE A 161 23.68 -14.84 -9.32
C PHE A 161 24.11 -13.44 -9.73
N PHE A 162 24.50 -12.58 -8.76
CA PHE A 162 24.84 -11.18 -9.01
C PHE A 162 26.29 -10.92 -9.40
N PHE A 163 27.20 -11.84 -9.12
CA PHE A 163 28.65 -11.69 -9.37
C PHE A 163 29.20 -12.68 -10.39
N LYS A 164 28.38 -13.03 -11.38
CA LYS A 164 28.82 -13.79 -12.56
C LYS A 164 29.57 -12.91 -13.55
#